data_8c2c32aee7309d13c77e902c42e06caa
#
_entry.id   8c2c32aee7309d13c77e902c42e06caa
#
_cell.length_a   1.000
_cell.length_b   1.000
_cell.length_c   1.000
_cell.angle_alpha   90.00
_cell.angle_beta   90.00
_cell.angle_gamma   90.00
#
_symmetry.space_group_name_H-M   'P 1'
#
loop_
_entity.id
_entity.type
_entity.pdbx_description
1 polymer ?
#
loop_
_entity_poly.entity_id
_entity_poly.type
_entity_poly.pdbx_seq_one_letter_code
_entity_poly.pdbx_strand_id
1 'polypeptide(L)'
;MAKPINVVGTALYNYTEGYGSYLIPAVMMIIIFQTLLMVIGMLTGDEHANRGIRAYTPFGYGWGVAIRLVTGKTFVYCALYAVFSFFLLGLLPYFFSIPNIGNGFYIILLLIPYLMATSFLGLAASRYFTDSEAPLLMIAFFSVGLIFLSGISIQ
;
A
#
# COMPACT_ATOMS: atom_id res chain seq x y z
N MET A 1 31.99 -45.09 -15.43
CA MET A 1 30.72 -44.64 -14.84
C MET A 1 30.91 -43.17 -14.38
N ALA A 2 30.30 -42.24 -15.07
CA ALA A 2 30.37 -40.81 -14.71
C ALA A 2 29.47 -40.56 -13.49
N LYS A 3 30.03 -39.95 -12.42
CA LYS A 3 29.25 -39.53 -11.27
C LYS A 3 28.30 -38.45 -11.69
N PRO A 4 27.02 -38.46 -11.30
CA PRO A 4 26.09 -37.39 -11.59
C PRO A 4 26.58 -36.12 -10.87
N ILE A 5 26.58 -35.00 -11.60
CA ILE A 5 26.92 -33.68 -11.06
C ILE A 5 25.80 -33.30 -10.10
N ASN A 6 26.09 -33.26 -8.80
CA ASN A 6 25.16 -32.72 -7.82
C ASN A 6 25.18 -31.18 -7.95
N VAL A 7 24.16 -30.61 -8.60
CA VAL A 7 23.92 -29.19 -8.62
C VAL A 7 23.27 -28.83 -7.25
N VAL A 8 24.06 -28.26 -6.35
CA VAL A 8 23.54 -27.68 -5.12
C VAL A 8 23.13 -26.25 -5.45
N GLY A 9 21.85 -26.05 -5.77
CA GLY A 9 21.28 -24.74 -5.93
C GLY A 9 21.05 -24.11 -4.55
N THR A 10 21.89 -23.20 -4.12
CA THR A 10 21.62 -22.36 -2.95
C THR A 10 20.87 -21.11 -3.42
N ALA A 11 19.62 -20.97 -3.00
CA ALA A 11 18.85 -19.75 -3.24
C ALA A 11 19.46 -18.60 -2.43
N LEU A 12 20.01 -17.60 -3.11
CA LEU A 12 20.71 -16.45 -2.51
C LEU A 12 19.79 -15.58 -1.62
N TYR A 13 18.48 -15.58 -1.86
CA TYR A 13 17.52 -14.67 -1.21
C TYR A 13 16.38 -15.40 -0.48
N ASN A 14 16.19 -16.69 -0.69
CA ASN A 14 15.14 -17.48 -0.04
C ASN A 14 15.75 -18.64 0.74
N TYR A 15 16.26 -18.35 1.93
CA TYR A 15 17.02 -19.32 2.75
C TYR A 15 16.19 -20.52 3.20
N THR A 16 14.87 -20.39 3.24
CA THR A 16 13.94 -21.44 3.69
C THR A 16 13.33 -22.25 2.55
N GLU A 17 13.64 -21.92 1.28
CA GLU A 17 13.02 -22.51 0.08
C GLU A 17 11.47 -22.53 0.13
N GLY A 18 10.90 -21.75 1.05
CA GLY A 18 9.46 -21.66 1.28
C GLY A 18 8.82 -20.57 0.42
N TYR A 19 7.87 -20.94 -0.42
CA TYR A 19 7.05 -20.01 -1.19
C TYR A 19 6.37 -18.96 -0.29
N GLY A 20 5.99 -19.36 0.93
CA GLY A 20 5.36 -18.47 1.91
C GLY A 20 6.23 -17.33 2.42
N SER A 21 7.53 -17.53 2.60
CA SER A 21 8.43 -16.49 3.14
C SER A 21 8.60 -15.29 2.21
N TYR A 22 8.42 -15.48 0.91
CA TYR A 22 8.45 -14.42 -0.11
C TYR A 22 7.05 -13.85 -0.38
N LEU A 23 6.05 -14.71 -0.49
CA LEU A 23 4.70 -14.31 -0.88
C LEU A 23 4.00 -13.48 0.20
N ILE A 24 4.15 -13.85 1.47
CA ILE A 24 3.44 -13.19 2.57
C ILE A 24 3.78 -11.69 2.70
N PRO A 25 5.05 -11.26 2.73
CA PRO A 25 5.38 -9.84 2.78
C PRO A 25 4.87 -9.06 1.56
N ALA A 26 4.94 -9.67 0.36
CA ALA A 26 4.48 -9.04 -0.86
C ALA A 26 2.96 -8.82 -0.85
N VAL A 27 2.19 -9.83 -0.42
CA VAL A 27 0.73 -9.73 -0.29
C VAL A 27 0.36 -8.69 0.77
N MET A 28 1.06 -8.61 1.90
CA MET A 28 0.82 -7.59 2.93
C MET A 28 1.01 -6.17 2.39
N MET A 29 2.04 -5.93 1.58
CA MET A 29 2.25 -4.63 0.93
C MET A 29 1.10 -4.29 -0.03
N ILE A 30 0.62 -5.25 -0.81
CA ILE A 30 -0.53 -5.04 -1.71
C ILE A 30 -1.80 -4.73 -0.91
N ILE A 31 -2.04 -5.40 0.21
CA ILE A 31 -3.18 -5.13 1.09
C ILE A 31 -3.13 -3.70 1.64
N ILE A 32 -1.95 -3.25 2.10
CA ILE A 32 -1.77 -1.88 2.58
C ILE A 32 -2.08 -0.88 1.45
N PHE A 33 -1.54 -1.11 0.25
CA PHE A 33 -1.78 -0.27 -0.91
C PHE A 33 -3.26 -0.17 -1.25
N GLN A 34 -3.91 -1.30 -1.39
CA GLN A 34 -5.31 -1.40 -1.80
C GLN A 34 -6.25 -0.78 -0.77
N THR A 35 -6.07 -1.09 0.51
CA THR A 35 -6.92 -0.56 1.57
C THR A 35 -6.73 0.95 1.75
N LEU A 36 -5.49 1.46 1.63
CA LEU A 36 -5.23 2.90 1.70
C LEU A 36 -5.89 3.66 0.54
N LEU A 37 -5.76 3.16 -0.69
CA LEU A 37 -6.43 3.76 -1.85
C LEU A 37 -7.95 3.76 -1.69
N MET A 38 -8.51 2.65 -1.21
CA MET A 38 -9.94 2.50 -1.00
C MET A 38 -10.46 3.49 0.04
N VAL A 39 -9.80 3.62 1.20
CA VAL A 39 -10.17 4.55 2.25
C VAL A 39 -10.12 6.00 1.76
N ILE A 40 -9.05 6.38 1.05
CA ILE A 40 -8.93 7.73 0.49
C ILE A 40 -10.03 8.00 -0.52
N GLY A 41 -10.29 7.04 -1.42
CA GLY A 41 -11.32 7.16 -2.44
C GLY A 41 -12.72 7.34 -1.84
N MET A 42 -13.08 6.50 -0.86
CA MET A 42 -14.38 6.57 -0.18
C MET A 42 -14.57 7.87 0.59
N LEU A 43 -13.59 8.26 1.40
CA LEU A 43 -13.67 9.48 2.20
C LEU A 43 -13.74 10.74 1.32
N THR A 44 -13.00 10.77 0.23
CA THR A 44 -13.03 11.92 -0.68
C THR A 44 -14.31 11.93 -1.52
N GLY A 45 -14.82 10.77 -1.93
CA GLY A 45 -16.10 10.64 -2.61
C GLY A 45 -17.25 11.13 -1.73
N ASP A 46 -17.28 10.75 -0.47
CA ASP A 46 -18.29 11.20 0.50
C ASP A 46 -18.19 12.72 0.77
N GLU A 47 -16.99 13.26 0.82
CA GLU A 47 -16.79 14.72 0.92
C GLU A 47 -17.35 15.46 -0.30
N HIS A 48 -17.18 14.91 -1.50
CA HIS A 48 -17.74 15.50 -2.72
C HIS A 48 -19.27 15.43 -2.75
N ALA A 49 -19.84 14.30 -2.33
CA ALA A 49 -21.28 14.10 -2.32
C ALA A 49 -22.00 14.98 -1.29
N ASN A 50 -21.46 15.06 -0.06
CA ASN A 50 -22.17 15.65 1.08
C ASN A 50 -21.86 17.10 1.34
N ARG A 51 -20.67 17.60 1.06
CA ARG A 51 -20.22 18.93 1.49
C ARG A 51 -19.78 19.86 0.38
N GLY A 52 -19.43 19.33 -0.77
CA GLY A 52 -18.84 20.11 -1.86
C GLY A 52 -17.54 20.84 -1.41
N ILE A 53 -16.81 21.35 -2.38
CA ILE A 53 -15.55 22.06 -2.18
C ILE A 53 -15.73 23.33 -1.28
N ARG A 54 -16.95 23.86 -1.16
CA ARG A 54 -17.27 25.08 -0.40
C ARG A 54 -17.06 24.94 1.12
N ALA A 55 -17.15 23.73 1.68
CA ALA A 55 -16.95 23.53 3.12
C ALA A 55 -15.50 23.74 3.57
N TYR A 56 -14.54 23.65 2.64
CA TYR A 56 -13.11 23.80 2.93
C TYR A 56 -12.56 25.16 2.54
N THR A 57 -13.40 26.11 2.10
CA THR A 57 -12.99 27.42 1.61
C THR A 57 -13.32 28.62 2.52
N PRO A 58 -13.28 28.54 3.86
CA PRO A 58 -13.28 29.74 4.67
C PRO A 58 -11.99 30.57 4.47
N PHE A 59 -10.95 30.00 3.87
CA PHE A 59 -9.63 30.60 3.70
C PHE A 59 -9.30 31.07 2.27
N GLY A 60 -10.28 31.14 1.37
CA GLY A 60 -10.10 31.62 -0.01
C GLY A 60 -9.65 30.55 -1.00
N TYR A 61 -9.72 30.91 -2.29
CA TYR A 61 -9.30 30.07 -3.40
C TYR A 61 -7.85 30.39 -3.77
N GLY A 62 -6.94 29.42 -3.64
CA GLY A 62 -5.55 29.60 -4.05
C GLY A 62 -4.74 28.31 -3.98
N TRP A 63 -3.67 28.25 -4.75
CA TRP A 63 -2.74 27.10 -4.78
C TRP A 63 -2.19 26.78 -3.40
N GLY A 64 -1.95 27.77 -2.55
CA GLY A 64 -1.45 27.54 -1.18
C GLY A 64 -2.44 26.80 -0.29
N VAL A 65 -3.75 27.05 -0.46
CA VAL A 65 -4.80 26.35 0.29
C VAL A 65 -4.90 24.89 -0.20
N ALA A 66 -4.85 24.68 -1.51
CA ALA A 66 -4.89 23.35 -2.08
C ALA A 66 -3.69 22.49 -1.60
N ILE A 67 -2.49 23.04 -1.61
CA ILE A 67 -1.29 22.32 -1.14
C ILE A 67 -1.42 21.98 0.35
N ARG A 68 -1.88 22.91 1.18
CA ARG A 68 -2.07 22.67 2.63
C ARG A 68 -3.11 21.59 2.89
N LEU A 69 -4.20 21.56 2.13
CA LEU A 69 -5.23 20.54 2.25
C LEU A 69 -4.71 19.15 1.84
N VAL A 70 -4.04 19.07 0.69
CA VAL A 70 -3.48 17.81 0.20
C VAL A 70 -2.41 17.28 1.14
N THR A 71 -1.46 18.10 1.57
CA THR A 71 -0.40 17.69 2.50
C THR A 71 -0.96 17.33 3.87
N GLY A 72 -1.94 18.08 4.38
CA GLY A 72 -2.58 17.78 5.66
C GLY A 72 -3.32 16.42 5.62
N LYS A 73 -4.10 16.17 4.57
CA LYS A 73 -4.79 14.87 4.38
C LYS A 73 -3.78 13.74 4.24
N THR A 74 -2.74 13.91 3.41
CA THR A 74 -1.69 12.92 3.24
C THR A 74 -1.04 12.57 4.56
N PHE A 75 -0.72 13.56 5.39
CA PHE A 75 -0.11 13.33 6.70
C PHE A 75 -1.00 12.50 7.63
N VAL A 76 -2.30 12.80 7.68
CA VAL A 76 -3.27 12.06 8.49
C VAL A 76 -3.37 10.60 8.01
N TYR A 77 -3.49 10.38 6.69
CA TYR A 77 -3.54 9.03 6.13
C TYR A 77 -2.25 8.25 6.38
N CYS A 78 -1.10 8.89 6.20
CA CYS A 78 0.20 8.26 6.48
C CYS A 78 0.33 7.90 7.97
N ALA A 79 -0.08 8.75 8.89
CA ALA A 79 0.00 8.48 10.32
C ALA A 79 -0.90 7.29 10.72
N LEU A 80 -2.13 7.27 10.23
CA LEU A 80 -3.07 6.19 10.49
C LEU A 80 -2.56 4.85 9.91
N TYR A 81 -2.10 4.87 8.66
CA TYR A 81 -1.60 3.67 8.00
C TYR A 81 -0.21 3.24 8.44
N ALA A 82 0.59 4.13 9.04
CA ALA A 82 1.83 3.74 9.70
C ALA A 82 1.56 2.78 10.86
N VAL A 83 0.53 3.05 11.67
CA VAL A 83 0.11 2.16 12.77
C VAL A 83 -0.40 0.83 12.23
N PHE A 84 -1.25 0.86 11.20
CA PHE A 84 -1.77 -0.35 10.56
C PHE A 84 -0.67 -1.19 9.91
N SER A 85 0.29 -0.54 9.23
CA SER A 85 1.44 -1.19 8.62
C SER A 85 2.38 -1.79 9.65
N PHE A 86 2.58 -1.11 10.79
CA PHE A 86 3.36 -1.66 11.90
C PHE A 86 2.73 -2.94 12.45
N PHE A 87 1.40 -2.98 12.55
CA PHE A 87 0.69 -4.19 12.94
C PHE A 87 0.88 -5.32 11.91
N LEU A 88 0.65 -5.04 10.62
CA LEU A 88 0.73 -6.05 9.56
C LEU A 88 2.15 -6.55 9.32
N LEU A 89 3.12 -5.64 9.21
CA LEU A 89 4.50 -6.00 8.83
C LEU A 89 5.39 -6.31 10.03
N GLY A 90 5.03 -5.84 11.23
CA GLY A 90 5.78 -6.07 12.45
C GLY A 90 5.20 -7.20 13.29
N LEU A 91 3.97 -7.02 13.75
CA LEU A 91 3.38 -7.91 14.75
C LEU A 91 2.94 -9.24 14.16
N LEU A 92 2.33 -9.22 12.97
CA LEU A 92 1.76 -10.41 12.36
C LEU A 92 2.82 -11.45 11.98
N PRO A 93 3.96 -11.11 11.33
CA PRO A 93 5.06 -12.04 11.10
C PRO A 93 5.66 -12.61 12.39
N TYR A 94 5.70 -11.80 13.45
CA TYR A 94 6.17 -12.25 14.75
C TYR A 94 5.28 -13.34 15.34
N PHE A 95 3.95 -13.18 15.31
CA PHE A 95 3.01 -14.18 15.81
C PHE A 95 3.03 -15.47 15.01
N PHE A 96 3.22 -15.39 13.71
CA PHE A 96 3.26 -16.57 12.84
C PHE A 96 4.66 -17.18 12.69
N SER A 97 5.65 -16.69 13.46
CA SER A 97 7.04 -17.17 13.42
C SER A 97 7.60 -17.19 11.99
N ILE A 98 7.21 -16.22 11.16
CA ILE A 98 7.72 -16.09 9.79
C ILE A 98 9.16 -15.60 9.89
N PRO A 99 10.13 -16.30 9.26
CA PRO A 99 11.53 -15.92 9.33
C PRO A 99 11.74 -14.52 8.74
N ASN A 100 12.08 -13.57 9.59
CA ASN A 100 12.30 -12.19 9.22
C ASN A 100 13.79 -12.01 8.88
N ILE A 101 14.14 -12.05 7.60
CA ILE A 101 15.53 -11.95 7.12
C ILE A 101 15.95 -10.46 7.01
N GLY A 102 15.01 -9.52 7.12
CA GLY A 102 15.24 -8.10 6.97
C GLY A 102 15.46 -7.34 8.29
N ASN A 103 16.34 -6.34 8.25
CA ASN A 103 16.46 -5.39 9.35
C ASN A 103 15.21 -4.47 9.35
N GLY A 104 14.47 -4.41 10.46
CA GLY A 104 13.26 -3.61 10.60
C GLY A 104 13.44 -2.13 10.24
N PHE A 105 14.64 -1.60 10.38
CA PHE A 105 14.96 -0.23 9.99
C PHE A 105 14.75 0.03 8.50
N TYR A 106 15.18 -0.88 7.63
CA TYR A 106 14.99 -0.74 6.17
C TYR A 106 13.53 -0.84 5.78
N ILE A 107 12.73 -1.64 6.50
CA ILE A 107 11.29 -1.73 6.27
C ILE A 107 10.62 -0.39 6.57
N ILE A 108 10.95 0.25 7.68
CA ILE A 108 10.41 1.57 8.04
C ILE A 108 10.85 2.63 7.03
N LEU A 109 12.11 2.62 6.62
CA LEU A 109 12.65 3.57 5.63
C LEU A 109 11.93 3.47 4.28
N LEU A 110 11.56 2.27 3.87
CA LEU A 110 10.80 2.03 2.64
C LEU A 110 9.32 2.35 2.81
N LEU A 111 8.75 2.11 3.99
CA LEU A 111 7.34 2.29 4.26
C LEU A 111 6.90 3.76 4.16
N ILE A 112 7.72 4.68 4.67
CA ILE A 112 7.39 6.11 4.67
C ILE A 112 7.14 6.64 3.24
N PRO A 113 8.10 6.55 2.29
CA PRO A 113 7.87 7.03 0.93
C PRO A 113 6.76 6.25 0.21
N TYR A 114 6.61 4.97 0.51
CA TYR A 114 5.55 4.14 -0.04
C TYR A 114 4.15 4.64 0.36
N LEU A 115 3.90 4.91 1.65
CA LEU A 115 2.64 5.45 2.14
C LEU A 115 2.38 6.85 1.60
N MET A 116 3.40 7.70 1.50
CA MET A 116 3.27 9.03 0.91
C MET A 116 2.87 8.94 -0.57
N ALA A 117 3.58 8.14 -1.36
CA ALA A 117 3.30 7.96 -2.78
C ALA A 117 1.89 7.42 -3.00
N THR A 118 1.48 6.40 -2.23
CA THR A 118 0.15 5.81 -2.31
C THR A 118 -0.93 6.83 -1.92
N SER A 119 -0.70 7.65 -0.88
CA SER A 119 -1.65 8.67 -0.46
C SER A 119 -1.83 9.76 -1.51
N PHE A 120 -0.74 10.24 -2.12
CA PHE A 120 -0.83 11.20 -3.22
C PHE A 120 -1.55 10.64 -4.43
N LEU A 121 -1.25 9.38 -4.78
CA LEU A 121 -1.93 8.69 -5.88
C LEU A 121 -3.42 8.53 -5.59
N GLY A 122 -3.79 8.13 -4.37
CA GLY A 122 -5.18 8.02 -3.94
C GLY A 122 -5.94 9.34 -4.00
N LEU A 123 -5.33 10.44 -3.52
CA LEU A 123 -5.91 11.78 -3.60
C LEU A 123 -6.03 12.28 -5.04
N ALA A 124 -5.08 11.98 -5.90
CA ALA A 124 -5.17 12.32 -7.32
C ALA A 124 -6.27 11.53 -8.02
N ALA A 125 -6.36 10.24 -7.77
CA ALA A 125 -7.40 9.37 -8.32
C ALA A 125 -8.80 9.72 -7.82
N SER A 126 -8.92 10.14 -6.57
CA SER A 126 -10.20 10.51 -5.95
C SER A 126 -10.93 11.67 -6.64
N ARG A 127 -10.20 12.48 -7.42
CA ARG A 127 -10.82 13.54 -8.25
C ARG A 127 -11.79 13.01 -9.29
N TYR A 128 -11.61 11.76 -9.73
CA TYR A 128 -12.45 11.13 -10.74
C TYR A 128 -13.68 10.45 -10.14
N PHE A 129 -13.76 10.35 -8.81
CA PHE A 129 -14.84 9.70 -8.12
C PHE A 129 -15.85 10.74 -7.64
N THR A 130 -17.09 10.62 -8.12
CA THR A 130 -18.23 11.43 -7.68
C THR A 130 -19.04 10.74 -6.60
N ASP A 131 -18.94 9.42 -6.51
CA ASP A 131 -19.71 8.57 -5.61
C ASP A 131 -18.76 7.80 -4.69
N SER A 132 -19.21 7.51 -3.46
CA SER A 132 -18.43 6.78 -2.46
C SER A 132 -18.20 5.30 -2.84
N GLU A 133 -19.03 4.74 -3.71
CA GLU A 133 -18.97 3.32 -4.10
C GLU A 133 -18.07 3.06 -5.32
N ALA A 134 -17.93 4.04 -6.21
CA ALA A 134 -17.11 3.92 -7.42
C ALA A 134 -15.64 3.55 -7.16
N PRO A 135 -14.97 4.10 -6.14
CA PRO A 135 -13.59 3.73 -5.81
C PRO A 135 -13.42 2.26 -5.47
N LEU A 136 -14.42 1.67 -4.82
CA LEU A 136 -14.40 0.29 -4.36
C LEU A 136 -14.27 -0.69 -5.52
N LEU A 137 -15.10 -0.53 -6.54
CA LEU A 137 -15.08 -1.38 -7.73
C LEU A 137 -13.80 -1.18 -8.54
N MET A 138 -13.39 0.06 -8.75
CA MET A 138 -12.23 0.37 -9.58
C MET A 138 -10.93 -0.14 -8.94
N ILE A 139 -10.77 0.03 -7.64
CA ILE A 139 -9.58 -0.42 -6.91
C ILE A 139 -9.54 -1.95 -6.83
N ALA A 140 -10.69 -2.61 -6.66
CA ALA A 140 -10.76 -4.07 -6.69
C ALA A 140 -10.28 -4.63 -8.04
N PHE A 141 -10.70 -4.05 -9.16
CA PHE A 141 -10.23 -4.44 -10.49
C PHE A 141 -8.74 -4.17 -10.70
N PHE A 142 -8.26 -2.99 -10.31
CA PHE A 142 -6.85 -2.64 -10.43
C PHE A 142 -5.94 -3.52 -9.57
N SER A 143 -6.37 -3.93 -8.39
CA SER A 143 -5.57 -4.76 -7.51
C SER A 143 -5.31 -6.15 -8.06
N VAL A 144 -6.30 -6.76 -8.71
CA VAL A 144 -6.14 -8.04 -9.41
C VAL A 144 -5.09 -7.91 -10.52
N GLY A 145 -5.20 -6.85 -11.33
CA GLY A 145 -4.20 -6.56 -12.38
C GLY A 145 -2.79 -6.35 -11.83
N LEU A 146 -2.64 -5.63 -10.72
CA LEU A 146 -1.35 -5.40 -10.08
C LEU A 146 -0.72 -6.68 -9.51
N ILE A 147 -1.51 -7.60 -8.98
CA ILE A 147 -1.02 -8.91 -8.50
C ILE A 147 -0.42 -9.70 -9.67
N PHE A 148 -1.10 -9.72 -10.82
CA PHE A 148 -0.57 -10.39 -12.01
C PHE A 148 0.67 -9.70 -12.58
N LEU A 149 0.68 -8.37 -12.64
CA LEU A 149 1.82 -7.58 -13.14
C LEU A 149 3.03 -7.63 -12.22
N SER A 150 2.85 -7.82 -10.91
CA SER A 150 3.96 -7.89 -9.96
C SER A 150 4.79 -9.19 -10.08
N GLY A 151 4.39 -10.11 -10.95
CA GLY A 151 5.09 -11.36 -11.18
C GLY A 151 4.98 -12.38 -10.05
N ILE A 152 4.22 -12.09 -9.00
CA ILE A 152 4.03 -12.98 -7.85
C ILE A 152 3.36 -14.30 -8.28
N SER A 153 2.58 -14.26 -9.36
CA SER A 153 1.84 -15.42 -9.89
C SER A 153 2.63 -16.28 -10.88
N ILE A 154 3.84 -15.88 -11.27
CA ILE A 154 4.56 -16.51 -12.41
C ILE A 154 5.76 -17.37 -11.96
N GLN A 155 6.02 -17.50 -10.65
CA GLN A 155 7.09 -18.37 -10.13
C GLN A 155 6.60 -19.73 -9.67
#